data_3851eaec5bd5165f645479c0882bd4a5
#
_entry.id   3851eaec5bd5165f645479c0882bd4a5
#
_cell.length_a   1.000
_cell.length_b   1.000
_cell.length_c   1.000
_cell.angle_alpha   90.00
_cell.angle_beta   90.00
_cell.angle_gamma   90.00
#
_symmetry.space_group_name_H-M   'P 1'
#
loop_
_entity.id
_entity.type
_entity.pdbx_description
1 polymer ?
#
loop_
_entity_poly.entity_id
_entity_poly.type
_entity_poly.pdbx_seq_one_letter_code
_entity_poly.pdbx_strand_id
1 'polypeptide(L)'
;MAYYDKYKITYATKTSKTAYLYLQEDLPSAPTLIEYIGVDISLQYIPSGDEIYEPLYASELSCTIDVTDNLANIPDFVTLNDRKYFAKLFLGTDLEWCGYTLSDNISISYSTGRKQLSFTCVDGLGMLRNIPLNINSVGNRTNSQLSLLTYILTCLNSLGFPTN
;
A
#
# COMPACT_ATOMS: atom_id res chain seq x y z
N MET A 1 -7.44 -14.10 10.98
CA MET A 1 -8.01 -13.10 10.08
C MET A 1 -7.30 -13.22 8.76
N ALA A 2 -7.94 -12.91 7.67
CA ALA A 2 -7.34 -13.02 6.35
C ALA A 2 -7.59 -11.72 5.55
N TYR A 3 -6.64 -11.37 4.68
CA TYR A 3 -6.79 -10.23 3.80
C TYR A 3 -7.71 -10.57 2.63
N TYR A 4 -8.77 -9.78 2.46
CA TYR A 4 -9.73 -9.92 1.37
C TYR A 4 -9.79 -8.66 0.53
N ASP A 5 -9.97 -8.81 -0.79
CA ASP A 5 -10.18 -7.70 -1.72
C ASP A 5 -11.49 -6.99 -1.37
N LYS A 6 -11.40 -5.73 -0.94
CA LYS A 6 -12.55 -4.88 -0.64
C LYS A 6 -12.83 -3.89 -1.76
N TYR A 7 -11.78 -3.30 -2.32
CA TYR A 7 -11.87 -2.36 -3.42
C TYR A 7 -11.01 -2.82 -4.59
N LYS A 8 -11.55 -2.67 -5.80
CA LYS A 8 -10.83 -2.84 -7.06
C LYS A 8 -10.92 -1.55 -7.86
N ILE A 9 -9.80 -1.01 -8.23
CA ILE A 9 -9.71 0.23 -8.99
C ILE A 9 -9.08 -0.10 -10.34
N THR A 10 -9.76 0.29 -11.42
CA THR A 10 -9.32 0.01 -12.79
C THR A 10 -8.80 1.28 -13.44
N TYR A 11 -7.56 1.29 -13.87
CA TYR A 11 -6.92 2.39 -14.57
C TYR A 11 -6.71 2.06 -16.04
N ALA A 12 -7.12 2.97 -16.91
CA ALA A 12 -6.77 2.91 -18.31
C ALA A 12 -5.32 3.34 -18.49
N THR A 13 -4.48 2.48 -19.06
CA THR A 13 -3.09 2.81 -19.36
C THR A 13 -2.94 3.22 -20.83
N LYS A 14 -1.84 3.90 -21.15
CA LYS A 14 -1.48 4.23 -22.54
C LYS A 14 -1.01 3.01 -23.34
N THR A 15 -0.77 1.90 -22.64
CA THR A 15 -0.42 0.61 -23.23
C THR A 15 -1.66 -0.26 -23.42
N SER A 16 -1.54 -1.36 -24.14
CA SER A 16 -2.65 -2.31 -24.29
C SER A 16 -3.03 -3.08 -23.02
N LYS A 17 -2.25 -2.94 -21.94
CA LYS A 17 -2.51 -3.58 -20.65
C LYS A 17 -3.34 -2.64 -19.76
N THR A 18 -4.27 -3.19 -19.00
CA THR A 18 -5.04 -2.47 -17.98
C THR A 18 -4.32 -2.60 -16.64
N ALA A 19 -4.26 -1.52 -15.87
CA ALA A 19 -3.76 -1.56 -14.51
C ALA A 19 -4.91 -1.73 -13.51
N TYR A 20 -4.72 -2.61 -12.54
CA TYR A 20 -5.67 -2.88 -11.47
C TYR A 20 -5.01 -2.65 -10.12
N LEU A 21 -5.64 -1.84 -9.28
CA LEU A 21 -5.24 -1.68 -7.89
C LEU A 21 -6.29 -2.34 -7.00
N TYR A 22 -5.87 -3.33 -6.23
CA TYR A 22 -6.71 -3.97 -5.21
C TYR A 22 -6.32 -3.42 -3.85
N LEU A 23 -7.33 -3.01 -3.07
CA LEU A 23 -7.16 -2.67 -1.67
C LEU A 23 -7.80 -3.78 -0.82
N GLN A 24 -6.95 -4.48 -0.10
CA GLN A 24 -7.31 -5.59 0.76
C GLN A 24 -7.43 -5.12 2.21
N GLU A 25 -8.42 -5.61 2.93
CA GLU A 25 -8.62 -5.36 4.36
C GLU A 25 -8.56 -6.69 5.12
N ASP A 26 -7.96 -6.68 6.32
CA ASP A 26 -7.96 -7.87 7.20
C ASP A 26 -9.33 -8.01 7.86
N LEU A 27 -10.11 -8.95 7.38
CA LEU A 27 -11.50 -9.17 7.76
C LEU A 27 -11.76 -10.63 8.16
N PRO A 28 -12.79 -10.89 8.96
CA PRO A 28 -13.19 -12.25 9.33
C PRO A 28 -13.83 -13.03 8.17
N SER A 29 -14.36 -12.34 7.16
CA SER A 29 -14.99 -12.93 5.98
C SER A 29 -14.84 -12.02 4.76
N ALA A 30 -14.95 -12.59 3.57
CA ALA A 30 -14.86 -11.84 2.32
C ALA A 30 -16.01 -10.81 2.20
N PRO A 31 -15.69 -9.52 2.00
CA PRO A 31 -16.69 -8.48 1.78
C PRO A 31 -17.22 -8.52 0.34
N THR A 32 -18.26 -7.74 0.07
CA THR A 32 -18.64 -7.45 -1.31
C THR A 32 -17.57 -6.55 -1.95
N LEU A 33 -17.05 -6.96 -3.10
CA LEU A 33 -16.06 -6.19 -3.85
C LEU A 33 -16.71 -4.93 -4.42
N ILE A 34 -16.10 -3.77 -4.16
CA ILE A 34 -16.56 -2.47 -4.67
C ILE A 34 -15.57 -2.02 -5.75
N GLU A 35 -16.09 -1.70 -6.93
CA GLU A 35 -15.30 -1.29 -8.08
C GLU A 35 -15.33 0.22 -8.28
N TYR A 36 -14.16 0.81 -8.61
CA TYR A 36 -13.97 2.21 -8.94
C TYR A 36 -13.24 2.37 -10.27
N ILE A 37 -13.45 3.52 -10.90
CA ILE A 37 -12.67 3.95 -12.06
C ILE A 37 -11.51 4.82 -11.56
N GLY A 38 -10.30 4.43 -11.91
CA GLY A 38 -9.10 5.20 -11.65
C GLY A 38 -8.98 6.36 -12.64
N VAL A 39 -8.60 7.53 -12.12
CA VAL A 39 -8.37 8.74 -12.91
C VAL A 39 -6.89 8.89 -13.22
N ASP A 40 -6.06 8.77 -12.20
CA ASP A 40 -4.61 8.90 -12.32
C ASP A 40 -3.90 7.97 -11.32
N ILE A 41 -2.75 7.46 -11.73
CA ILE A 41 -1.87 6.63 -10.92
C ILE A 41 -0.42 6.93 -11.23
N SER A 42 0.40 7.15 -10.21
CA SER A 42 1.82 7.46 -10.33
C SER A 42 2.62 6.69 -9.29
N LEU A 43 3.61 5.92 -9.75
CA LEU A 43 4.57 5.24 -8.89
C LEU A 43 5.90 6.01 -8.92
N GLN A 44 6.38 6.40 -7.75
CA GLN A 44 7.62 7.12 -7.57
C GLN A 44 8.55 6.37 -6.62
N TYR A 45 9.85 6.39 -6.92
CA TYR A 45 10.89 5.90 -6.03
C TYR A 45 11.52 7.11 -5.34
N ILE A 46 11.46 7.13 -4.02
CA ILE A 46 11.93 8.26 -3.21
C ILE A 46 13.31 7.90 -2.63
N PRO A 47 14.38 8.55 -3.07
CA PRO A 47 15.68 8.38 -2.44
C PRO A 47 15.63 8.93 -1.01
N SER A 48 16.21 8.20 -0.05
CA SER A 48 16.19 8.61 1.37
C SER A 48 17.21 9.71 1.70
N GLY A 49 18.08 10.08 0.76
CA GLY A 49 19.09 11.15 0.93
C GLY A 49 19.89 11.42 -0.35
N ASP A 50 20.86 12.32 -0.24
CA ASP A 50 21.76 12.72 -1.34
C ASP A 50 22.92 11.71 -1.57
N GLU A 51 22.91 10.55 -0.93
CA GLU A 51 24.01 9.60 -1.00
C GLU A 51 23.90 8.69 -2.24
N ILE A 52 24.92 8.75 -3.09
CA ILE A 52 25.04 8.02 -4.36
C ILE A 52 25.03 6.47 -4.16
N TYR A 53 25.14 6.00 -2.92
CA TYR A 53 25.28 4.58 -2.58
C TYR A 53 24.08 3.97 -1.85
N GLU A 54 22.92 4.61 -1.85
CA GLU A 54 21.71 4.01 -1.26
C GLU A 54 21.11 2.96 -2.22
N PRO A 55 21.31 1.66 -1.95
CA PRO A 55 20.87 0.60 -2.86
C PRO A 55 19.35 0.32 -2.80
N LEU A 56 18.64 0.89 -1.81
CA LEU A 56 17.23 0.63 -1.57
C LEU A 56 16.46 1.94 -1.47
N TYR A 57 15.54 2.15 -2.38
CA TYR A 57 14.62 3.28 -2.39
C TYR A 57 13.25 2.83 -1.90
N ALA A 58 12.66 3.58 -0.96
CA ALA A 58 11.25 3.48 -0.68
C ALA A 58 10.45 3.93 -1.90
N SER A 59 9.30 3.35 -2.11
CA SER A 59 8.41 3.72 -3.20
C SER A 59 7.07 4.20 -2.70
N GLU A 60 6.51 5.18 -3.41
CA GLU A 60 5.23 5.79 -3.12
C GLU A 60 4.33 5.68 -4.35
N LEU A 61 3.11 5.21 -4.13
CA LEU A 61 2.08 5.08 -5.14
C LEU A 61 0.99 6.10 -4.86
N SER A 62 0.91 7.15 -5.68
CA SER A 62 -0.16 8.15 -5.64
C SER A 62 -1.30 7.72 -6.54
N CYS A 63 -2.52 7.72 -6.01
CA CYS A 63 -3.72 7.23 -6.67
C CYS A 63 -4.84 8.27 -6.63
N THR A 64 -5.52 8.45 -7.75
CA THR A 64 -6.74 9.25 -7.83
C THR A 64 -7.86 8.42 -8.45
N ILE A 65 -9.03 8.39 -7.80
CA ILE A 65 -10.20 7.63 -8.21
C ILE A 65 -11.44 8.53 -8.37
N ASP A 66 -12.33 8.15 -9.27
CA ASP A 66 -13.64 8.78 -9.38
C ASP A 66 -14.59 8.13 -8.38
N VAL A 67 -15.13 8.93 -7.46
CA VAL A 67 -16.05 8.49 -6.40
C VAL A 67 -17.44 9.07 -6.58
N THR A 68 -17.75 9.64 -7.74
CA THR A 68 -19.01 10.34 -8.01
C THR A 68 -20.24 9.46 -7.72
N ASP A 69 -20.17 8.19 -8.11
CA ASP A 69 -21.29 7.24 -7.98
C ASP A 69 -21.29 6.49 -6.64
N ASN A 70 -20.20 6.51 -5.87
CA ASN A 70 -20.01 5.71 -4.66
C ASN A 70 -19.54 6.52 -3.45
N LEU A 71 -20.18 7.66 -3.19
CA LEU A 71 -19.81 8.58 -2.10
C LEU A 71 -19.95 7.98 -0.70
N ALA A 72 -20.84 7.01 -0.53
CA ALA A 72 -21.09 6.37 0.77
C ALA A 72 -19.85 5.67 1.37
N ASN A 73 -18.91 5.27 0.52
CA ASN A 73 -17.70 4.55 0.95
C ASN A 73 -16.50 5.47 1.23
N ILE A 74 -16.62 6.79 0.98
CA ILE A 74 -15.53 7.75 1.26
C ILE A 74 -15.05 7.69 2.71
N PRO A 75 -15.93 7.62 3.74
CA PRO A 75 -15.50 7.57 5.12
C PRO A 75 -14.59 6.37 5.45
N ASP A 76 -14.70 5.28 4.69
CA ASP A 76 -13.86 4.10 4.88
C ASP A 76 -12.40 4.33 4.51
N PHE A 77 -12.13 5.22 3.54
CA PHE A 77 -10.77 5.61 3.17
C PHE A 77 -10.17 6.55 4.22
N VAL A 78 -11.00 7.40 4.85
CA VAL A 78 -10.54 8.32 5.90
C VAL A 78 -10.43 7.56 7.21
N THR A 79 -9.26 7.02 7.49
CA THR A 79 -8.98 6.21 8.68
C THR A 79 -7.72 6.72 9.37
N LEU A 80 -7.62 6.54 10.69
CA LEU A 80 -6.42 6.83 11.46
C LEU A 80 -5.41 5.66 11.47
N ASN A 81 -5.72 4.57 10.74
CA ASN A 81 -4.87 3.39 10.69
C ASN A 81 -4.15 3.31 9.33
N ASP A 82 -2.84 3.61 9.32
CA ASP A 82 -1.98 3.55 8.14
C ASP A 82 -1.80 2.15 7.54
N ARG A 83 -2.30 1.12 8.20
CA ARG A 83 -2.20 -0.27 7.72
C ARG A 83 -3.57 -0.90 7.50
N LYS A 84 -4.62 -0.09 7.42
CA LYS A 84 -5.97 -0.62 7.22
C LYS A 84 -6.09 -1.36 5.90
N TYR A 85 -5.53 -0.78 4.84
CA TYR A 85 -5.58 -1.38 3.51
C TYR A 85 -4.20 -1.76 3.00
N PHE A 86 -4.07 -3.04 2.63
CA PHE A 86 -2.94 -3.53 1.88
C PHE A 86 -3.23 -3.39 0.38
N ALA A 87 -2.39 -2.63 -0.32
CA ALA A 87 -2.56 -2.30 -1.73
C ALA A 87 -1.70 -3.22 -2.61
N LYS A 88 -2.29 -3.76 -3.68
CA LYS A 88 -1.60 -4.56 -4.71
C LYS A 88 -1.88 -3.96 -6.08
N LEU A 89 -0.84 -3.53 -6.77
CA LEU A 89 -0.92 -3.01 -8.14
C LEU A 89 -0.55 -4.10 -9.13
N PHE A 90 -1.44 -4.38 -10.05
CA PHE A 90 -1.23 -5.31 -11.15
C PHE A 90 -1.21 -4.57 -12.49
N LEU A 91 -0.36 -5.00 -13.40
CA LEU A 91 -0.40 -4.59 -14.80
C LEU A 91 -0.78 -5.79 -15.67
N GLY A 92 -2.05 -5.88 -16.04
CA GLY A 92 -2.65 -7.10 -16.57
C GLY A 92 -2.75 -8.16 -15.47
N THR A 93 -1.97 -9.25 -15.57
CA THR A 93 -1.90 -10.33 -14.56
C THR A 93 -0.66 -10.24 -13.67
N ASP A 94 0.28 -9.36 -13.98
CA ASP A 94 1.57 -9.30 -13.33
C ASP A 94 1.50 -8.35 -12.13
N LEU A 95 1.91 -8.82 -10.94
CA LEU A 95 2.02 -8.00 -9.73
C LEU A 95 3.26 -7.10 -9.86
N GLU A 96 3.04 -5.79 -9.96
CA GLU A 96 4.11 -4.80 -10.14
C GLU A 96 4.54 -4.16 -8.83
N TRP A 97 3.60 -3.99 -7.89
CA TRP A 97 3.88 -3.30 -6.64
C TRP A 97 2.92 -3.69 -5.53
N CYS A 98 3.39 -3.61 -4.28
CA CYS A 98 2.53 -3.74 -3.10
C CYS A 98 2.98 -2.83 -1.95
N GLY A 99 2.03 -2.45 -1.10
CA GLY A 99 2.26 -1.55 0.03
C GLY A 99 1.02 -1.32 0.86
N TYR A 100 1.02 -0.27 1.70
CA TYR A 100 -0.09 0.11 2.56
C TYR A 100 -0.55 1.54 2.27
N THR A 101 -1.85 1.78 2.43
CA THR A 101 -2.41 3.14 2.35
C THR A 101 -1.95 3.99 3.54
N LEU A 102 -1.63 5.26 3.28
CA LEU A 102 -1.38 6.26 4.33
C LEU A 102 -2.68 6.98 4.70
N SER A 103 -2.92 7.13 6.00
CA SER A 103 -4.14 7.76 6.53
C SER A 103 -4.17 9.28 6.39
N ASP A 104 -3.02 9.92 6.39
CA ASP A 104 -2.88 11.38 6.43
C ASP A 104 -2.79 12.04 5.03
N ASN A 105 -2.60 11.24 3.98
CA ASN A 105 -2.47 11.71 2.60
C ASN A 105 -3.75 11.46 1.77
N ILE A 106 -4.91 11.75 2.36
CA ILE A 106 -6.20 11.60 1.68
C ILE A 106 -6.78 12.98 1.42
N SER A 107 -7.14 13.24 0.16
CA SER A 107 -7.78 14.48 -0.24
C SER A 107 -8.98 14.22 -1.14
N ILE A 108 -10.02 15.06 -1.03
CA ILE A 108 -11.21 14.98 -1.84
C ILE A 108 -11.35 16.28 -2.61
N SER A 109 -11.40 16.18 -3.93
CA SER A 109 -11.64 17.31 -4.82
C SER A 109 -13.10 17.28 -5.31
N TYR A 110 -13.79 18.41 -5.13
CA TYR A 110 -15.14 18.61 -5.63
C TYR A 110 -15.08 19.56 -6.83
N SER A 111 -15.17 19.02 -8.03
CA SER A 111 -15.39 19.82 -9.24
C SER A 111 -16.84 19.71 -9.69
N THR A 112 -17.29 20.64 -10.56
CA THR A 112 -18.65 20.64 -11.09
C THR A 112 -18.90 19.34 -11.88
N GLY A 113 -19.63 18.40 -11.28
CA GLY A 113 -20.06 17.15 -11.90
C GLY A 113 -19.16 15.93 -11.64
N ARG A 114 -17.96 16.08 -11.07
CA ARG A 114 -17.09 14.93 -10.71
C ARG A 114 -16.52 15.11 -9.32
N LYS A 115 -16.45 14.01 -8.56
CA LYS A 115 -15.82 13.95 -7.24
C LYS A 115 -14.68 12.97 -7.29
N GLN A 116 -13.50 13.44 -6.94
CA GLN A 116 -12.29 12.63 -6.98
C GLN A 116 -11.71 12.51 -5.59
N LEU A 117 -11.32 11.29 -5.25
CA LEU A 117 -10.58 10.96 -4.03
C LEU A 117 -9.14 10.66 -4.43
N SER A 118 -8.19 11.37 -3.85
CA SER A 118 -6.76 11.07 -3.99
C SER A 118 -6.22 10.53 -2.68
N PHE A 119 -5.41 9.49 -2.77
CA PHE A 119 -4.74 8.86 -1.62
C PHE A 119 -3.37 8.36 -2.04
N THR A 120 -2.52 8.15 -1.05
CA THR A 120 -1.15 7.67 -1.23
C THR A 120 -0.97 6.34 -0.54
N CYS A 121 -0.22 5.45 -1.18
CA CYS A 121 0.25 4.21 -0.59
C CYS A 121 1.78 4.20 -0.56
N VAL A 122 2.37 3.60 0.47
CA VAL A 122 3.81 3.43 0.60
C VAL A 122 4.18 1.95 0.67
N ASP A 123 5.35 1.61 0.14
CA ASP A 123 5.87 0.27 0.30
C ASP A 123 6.31 -0.01 1.75
N GLY A 124 6.55 -1.28 2.06
CA GLY A 124 6.97 -1.67 3.39
C GLY A 124 8.34 -1.14 3.80
N LEU A 125 9.22 -0.81 2.86
CA LEU A 125 10.57 -0.34 3.16
C LEU A 125 10.54 1.03 3.86
N GLY A 126 9.69 1.93 3.40
CA GLY A 126 9.46 3.23 4.05
C GLY A 126 8.96 3.08 5.49
N MET A 127 8.17 2.04 5.76
CA MET A 127 7.63 1.76 7.09
C MET A 127 8.67 1.15 8.04
N LEU A 128 9.68 0.44 7.54
CA LEU A 128 10.73 -0.19 8.38
C LEU A 128 11.50 0.83 9.22
N ARG A 129 11.61 2.07 8.76
CA ARG A 129 12.29 3.15 9.51
C ARG A 129 11.69 3.36 10.90
N ASN A 130 10.40 3.13 11.05
CA ASN A 130 9.64 3.37 12.29
C ASN A 130 9.37 2.10 13.09
N ILE A 131 9.80 0.93 12.60
CA ILE A 131 9.61 -0.35 13.29
C ILE A 131 10.91 -0.72 13.99
N PRO A 132 10.93 -0.78 15.33
CA PRO A 132 12.13 -1.24 16.03
C PRO A 132 12.38 -2.72 15.69
N LEU A 133 13.58 -3.02 15.21
CA LEU A 133 13.98 -4.41 14.94
C LEU A 133 14.07 -5.17 16.28
N ASN A 134 13.06 -5.95 16.58
CA ASN A 134 13.02 -6.81 17.75
C ASN A 134 13.43 -8.25 17.35
N ILE A 135 14.70 -8.57 17.50
CA ILE A 135 15.27 -9.86 17.08
C ILE A 135 14.86 -10.99 18.04
N ASN A 136 14.38 -10.66 19.24
CA ASN A 136 13.96 -11.63 20.25
C ASN A 136 12.57 -11.29 20.78
N SER A 137 11.72 -12.29 20.84
CA SER A 137 10.40 -12.23 21.49
C SER A 137 10.44 -11.87 22.99
N VAL A 138 11.62 -11.70 23.57
CA VAL A 138 11.85 -11.46 25.00
C VAL A 138 12.52 -10.12 25.29
N GLY A 139 12.62 -9.21 24.31
CA GLY A 139 13.14 -7.85 24.53
C GLY A 139 14.63 -7.72 24.82
N ASN A 140 15.39 -8.80 24.83
CA ASN A 140 16.84 -8.77 25.04
C ASN A 140 17.54 -8.68 23.69
N ARG A 141 18.32 -7.61 23.51
CA ARG A 141 19.35 -7.53 22.46
C ARG A 141 20.44 -8.56 22.76
N THR A 142 20.22 -9.81 22.39
CA THR A 142 21.32 -10.78 22.46
C THR A 142 22.20 -10.60 21.24
N ASN A 143 23.52 -10.62 21.44
CA ASN A 143 24.53 -10.69 20.38
C ASN A 143 24.48 -12.06 19.69
N SER A 144 23.31 -12.52 19.24
CA SER A 144 23.20 -13.74 18.46
C SER A 144 23.76 -13.48 17.07
N GLN A 145 24.73 -14.24 16.64
CA GLN A 145 25.23 -14.23 15.27
C GLN A 145 24.17 -14.87 14.37
N LEU A 146 23.21 -14.05 13.92
CA LEU A 146 22.25 -14.47 12.92
C LEU A 146 22.83 -14.26 11.52
N SER A 147 22.46 -15.11 10.59
CA SER A 147 22.82 -14.88 9.18
C SER A 147 22.15 -13.61 8.65
N LEU A 148 22.79 -12.95 7.68
CA LEU A 148 22.19 -11.75 7.02
C LEU A 148 20.77 -12.05 6.49
N LEU A 149 20.58 -13.26 5.94
CA LEU A 149 19.27 -13.69 5.45
C LEU A 149 18.22 -13.70 6.57
N THR A 150 18.57 -14.18 7.78
CA THR A 150 17.66 -14.19 8.93
C THR A 150 17.27 -12.78 9.34
N TYR A 151 18.20 -11.82 9.31
CA TYR A 151 17.90 -10.42 9.58
C TYR A 151 16.94 -9.85 8.54
N ILE A 152 17.21 -10.07 7.26
CA ILE A 152 16.33 -9.60 6.17
C ILE A 152 14.93 -10.20 6.33
N LEU A 153 14.80 -11.51 6.54
CA LEU A 153 13.52 -12.17 6.73
C LEU A 153 12.77 -11.65 7.96
N THR A 154 13.48 -11.38 9.07
CA THR A 154 12.87 -10.82 10.28
C THR A 154 12.32 -9.41 10.01
N CYS A 155 13.06 -8.57 9.28
CA CYS A 155 12.60 -7.26 8.86
C CYS A 155 11.36 -7.36 7.97
N LEU A 156 11.39 -8.21 6.95
CA LEU A 156 10.25 -8.40 6.04
C LEU A 156 9.00 -8.94 6.77
N ASN A 157 9.18 -9.90 7.68
CA ASN A 157 8.08 -10.43 8.49
C ASN A 157 7.48 -9.37 9.43
N SER A 158 8.30 -8.42 9.92
CA SER A 158 7.82 -7.34 10.78
C SER A 158 6.93 -6.33 10.04
N LEU A 159 6.99 -6.30 8.71
CA LEU A 159 6.11 -5.49 7.87
C LEU A 159 4.66 -5.98 7.88
N GLY A 160 4.43 -7.24 8.25
CA GLY A 160 3.10 -7.82 8.31
C GLY A 160 2.45 -8.01 6.95
N PHE A 161 3.27 -8.18 5.89
CA PHE A 161 2.73 -8.51 4.58
C PHE A 161 1.95 -9.83 4.65
N PRO A 162 0.76 -9.90 4.03
CA PRO A 162 0.03 -11.15 3.97
C PRO A 162 0.87 -12.17 3.21
N THR A 163 1.23 -13.26 3.88
CA THR A 163 1.83 -14.44 3.24
C THR A 163 0.70 -15.28 2.70
N ASN A 164 0.52 -15.30 1.39
CA ASN A 164 -0.37 -16.25 0.73
C ASN A 164 0.37 -17.57 0.53
#